data_f4c6200d387f9776a89eae0b25b32584
#
_entry.id   f4c6200d387f9776a89eae0b25b32584
#
_cell.length_a   1.000
_cell.length_b   1.000
_cell.length_c   1.000
_cell.angle_alpha   90.00
_cell.angle_beta   90.00
_cell.angle_gamma   90.00
#
_symmetry.space_group_name_H-M   'P 1'
#
loop_
_entity.id
_entity.type
_entity.pdbx_description
1 polymer ?
#
loop_
_entity_poly.entity_id
_entity_poly.type
_entity_poly.pdbx_seq_one_letter_code
_entity_poly.pdbx_strand_id
1 'polypeptide(L)'
;MENLSKHSNENIEDILSQALTITTLIYELHKSNFLESDFFKNNCFKEKNTNNSNFKKILNDQGIGNHATLQMFLYILLVMPKEILKDKQFQNELNEKMKILDFSIESTYPEENKENVNLYKRIRNAIAHSRCFYTLENDIYYVQFEDKKIENDVKYNCKIKMEISQVGLMFLEVQKSMMEFLNNKINKRLKH
;
A
#
# COMPACT_ATOMS: atom_id res chain seq x y z
N MET A 1 30.12 3.11 14.72
CA MET A 1 29.64 3.86 13.53
C MET A 1 30.33 3.46 12.22
N GLU A 2 31.01 2.32 12.18
CA GLU A 2 31.77 1.89 10.97
C GLU A 2 31.01 0.97 9.99
N ASN A 3 29.77 0.60 10.27
CA ASN A 3 29.02 -0.34 9.42
C ASN A 3 28.03 0.30 8.40
N LEU A 4 27.92 1.63 8.38
CA LEU A 4 27.00 2.30 7.45
C LEU A 4 27.62 2.59 6.07
N SER A 5 28.93 2.46 5.90
CA SER A 5 29.59 2.78 4.61
C SER A 5 29.72 1.60 3.63
N LYS A 6 29.33 0.37 4.01
CA LYS A 6 29.38 -0.81 3.11
C LYS A 6 28.11 -1.07 2.30
N HIS A 7 27.03 -0.33 2.54
CA HIS A 7 25.73 -0.54 1.86
C HIS A 7 25.46 0.41 0.69
N SER A 8 26.45 1.08 0.13
CA SER A 8 26.26 2.03 -0.98
C SER A 8 25.90 1.39 -2.34
N ASN A 9 25.73 0.06 -2.40
CA ASN A 9 25.27 -0.67 -3.59
C ASN A 9 24.08 -1.60 -3.27
N GLU A 10 23.26 -1.31 -2.28
CA GLU A 10 21.98 -2.02 -2.15
C GLU A 10 21.18 -1.76 -3.41
N ASN A 11 20.87 -2.85 -4.09
CA ASN A 11 20.09 -2.80 -5.29
C ASN A 11 18.70 -2.30 -4.91
N ILE A 12 18.17 -1.35 -5.67
CA ILE A 12 16.85 -0.74 -5.48
C ILE A 12 15.74 -1.81 -5.30
N GLU A 13 15.90 -2.98 -5.94
CA GLU A 13 14.99 -4.12 -5.82
C GLU A 13 15.09 -4.80 -4.44
N ASP A 14 16.24 -4.74 -3.78
CA ASP A 14 16.42 -5.29 -2.43
C ASP A 14 15.66 -4.44 -1.41
N ILE A 15 15.65 -3.12 -1.58
CA ILE A 15 14.85 -2.20 -0.74
C ILE A 15 13.36 -2.51 -0.87
N LEU A 16 12.87 -2.72 -2.10
CA LEU A 16 11.47 -3.07 -2.33
C LEU A 16 11.12 -4.45 -1.74
N SER A 17 12.01 -5.44 -1.88
CA SER A 17 11.86 -6.76 -1.27
C SER A 17 11.79 -6.68 0.26
N GLN A 18 12.66 -5.90 0.88
CA GLN A 18 12.65 -5.67 2.33
C GLN A 18 11.34 -4.99 2.77
N ALA A 19 10.89 -3.95 2.05
CA ALA A 19 9.64 -3.26 2.34
C ALA A 19 8.42 -4.20 2.25
N LEU A 20 8.38 -5.06 1.23
CA LEU A 20 7.34 -6.10 1.09
C LEU A 20 7.38 -7.12 2.22
N THR A 21 8.57 -7.55 2.63
CA THR A 21 8.72 -8.47 3.76
C THR A 21 8.18 -7.87 5.06
N ILE A 22 8.49 -6.61 5.34
CA ILE A 22 7.98 -5.92 6.53
C ILE A 22 6.46 -5.73 6.47
N THR A 23 5.90 -5.35 5.31
CA THR A 23 4.44 -5.22 5.19
C THR A 23 3.74 -6.56 5.38
N THR A 24 4.30 -7.65 4.86
CA THR A 24 3.79 -9.01 5.08
C THR A 24 3.82 -9.37 6.57
N LEU A 25 4.92 -9.09 7.26
CA LEU A 25 5.02 -9.33 8.71
C LEU A 25 3.94 -8.56 9.49
N ILE A 26 3.75 -7.27 9.20
CA ILE A 26 2.73 -6.46 9.88
C ILE A 26 1.32 -7.00 9.59
N TYR A 27 1.05 -7.44 8.35
CA TYR A 27 -0.21 -8.08 7.99
C TYR A 27 -0.46 -9.37 8.78
N GLU A 28 0.55 -10.25 8.92
CA GLU A 28 0.44 -11.48 9.69
C GLU A 28 0.26 -11.20 11.19
N LEU A 29 0.92 -10.19 11.74
CA LEU A 29 0.71 -9.76 13.13
C LEU A 29 -0.74 -9.27 13.36
N HIS A 30 -1.31 -8.55 12.40
CA HIS A 30 -2.72 -8.14 12.46
C HIS A 30 -3.65 -9.36 12.39
N LYS A 31 -3.47 -10.23 11.41
CA LYS A 31 -4.29 -11.42 11.19
C LYS A 31 -4.26 -12.40 12.37
N SER A 32 -3.12 -12.52 13.05
CA SER A 32 -2.95 -13.38 14.23
C SER A 32 -3.49 -12.76 15.54
N ASN A 33 -4.09 -11.59 15.49
CA ASN A 33 -4.50 -10.84 16.68
C ASN A 33 -3.34 -10.66 17.69
N PHE A 34 -2.14 -10.36 17.19
CA PHE A 34 -0.92 -10.30 17.99
C PHE A 34 -1.04 -9.41 19.23
N LEU A 35 -1.78 -8.28 19.16
CA LEU A 35 -1.98 -7.37 20.31
C LEU A 35 -2.73 -8.02 21.47
N GLU A 36 -3.54 -9.05 21.20
CA GLU A 36 -4.26 -9.81 22.20
C GLU A 36 -3.44 -10.96 22.80
N SER A 37 -2.29 -11.26 22.23
CA SER A 37 -1.44 -12.36 22.70
C SER A 37 -0.82 -12.10 24.06
N ASP A 38 -0.62 -13.15 24.85
CA ASP A 38 0.09 -13.09 26.13
C ASP A 38 1.52 -12.60 25.95
N PHE A 39 2.14 -12.91 24.81
CA PHE A 39 3.47 -12.40 24.50
C PHE A 39 3.50 -10.89 24.40
N PHE A 40 2.59 -10.29 23.64
CA PHE A 40 2.51 -8.83 23.54
C PHE A 40 2.17 -8.18 24.87
N LYS A 41 1.16 -8.69 25.56
CA LYS A 41 0.70 -8.17 26.86
C LYS A 41 1.81 -8.16 27.91
N ASN A 42 2.60 -9.23 27.97
CA ASN A 42 3.57 -9.46 29.04
C ASN A 42 5.02 -9.14 28.67
N ASN A 43 5.38 -9.07 27.39
CA ASN A 43 6.79 -8.97 26.95
C ASN A 43 7.10 -7.72 26.14
N CYS A 44 6.14 -7.15 25.40
CA CYS A 44 6.40 -5.97 24.59
C CYS A 44 6.28 -4.68 25.42
N PHE A 45 7.15 -3.73 25.14
CA PHE A 45 7.18 -2.40 25.79
C PHE A 45 7.26 -2.45 27.33
N LYS A 46 8.04 -3.39 27.87
CA LYS A 46 8.23 -3.58 29.32
C LYS A 46 9.05 -2.50 30.01
N GLU A 47 9.87 -1.78 29.24
CA GLU A 47 10.66 -0.72 29.85
C GLU A 47 9.76 0.33 30.48
N LYS A 48 10.06 0.71 31.72
CA LYS A 48 9.32 1.73 32.50
C LYS A 48 9.48 3.15 31.95
N ASN A 49 9.62 3.27 30.65
CA ASN A 49 9.67 4.54 29.96
C ASN A 49 8.22 4.98 29.69
N THR A 50 7.83 6.18 30.12
CA THR A 50 6.51 6.77 29.90
C THR A 50 6.09 6.76 28.43
N ASN A 51 7.04 6.91 27.50
CA ASN A 51 6.77 6.86 26.06
C ASN A 51 6.34 5.47 25.61
N ASN A 52 6.95 4.40 26.12
CA ASN A 52 6.59 3.02 25.76
C ASN A 52 5.20 2.63 26.25
N SER A 53 4.80 3.06 27.45
CA SER A 53 3.46 2.80 27.98
C SER A 53 2.37 3.53 27.18
N ASN A 54 2.62 4.78 26.77
CA ASN A 54 1.73 5.55 25.91
C ASN A 54 1.62 4.94 24.52
N PHE A 55 2.75 4.50 23.94
CA PHE A 55 2.77 3.85 22.63
C PHE A 55 2.00 2.54 22.64
N LYS A 56 2.17 1.70 23.68
CA LYS A 56 1.41 0.47 23.86
C LYS A 56 -0.11 0.72 23.96
N LYS A 57 -0.51 1.77 24.70
CA LYS A 57 -1.91 2.17 24.80
C LYS A 57 -2.46 2.58 23.41
N ILE A 58 -1.75 3.42 22.69
CA ILE A 58 -2.15 3.85 21.34
C ILE A 58 -2.31 2.65 20.40
N LEU A 59 -1.38 1.69 20.43
CA LEU A 59 -1.47 0.47 19.63
C LEU A 59 -2.73 -0.36 19.99
N ASN A 60 -3.04 -0.50 21.27
CA ASN A 60 -4.22 -1.22 21.70
C ASN A 60 -5.51 -0.51 21.28
N ASP A 61 -5.55 0.82 21.39
CA ASP A 61 -6.75 1.62 21.07
C ASP A 61 -7.00 1.68 19.55
N GLN A 62 -5.95 1.75 18.74
CA GLN A 62 -6.06 1.92 17.28
C GLN A 62 -5.93 0.61 16.50
N GLY A 63 -5.30 -0.42 17.07
CA GLY A 63 -4.99 -1.67 16.39
C GLY A 63 -3.85 -1.54 15.37
N ILE A 64 -3.36 -2.70 14.89
CA ILE A 64 -2.33 -2.76 13.84
C ILE A 64 -2.96 -2.48 12.46
N GLY A 65 -4.18 -2.94 12.22
CA GLY A 65 -4.89 -2.84 10.93
C GLY A 65 -5.66 -1.53 10.74
N ASN A 66 -5.15 -0.41 11.26
CA ASN A 66 -5.81 0.89 11.12
C ASN A 66 -5.59 1.54 9.75
N HIS A 67 -6.29 2.64 9.47
CA HIS A 67 -6.22 3.36 8.19
C HIS A 67 -4.82 3.84 7.82
N ALA A 68 -4.01 4.24 8.80
CA ALA A 68 -2.62 4.68 8.55
C ALA A 68 -1.74 3.51 8.10
N THR A 69 -1.90 2.33 8.71
CA THR A 69 -1.23 1.10 8.29
C THR A 69 -1.62 0.71 6.87
N LEU A 70 -2.91 0.77 6.54
CA LEU A 70 -3.39 0.50 5.19
C LEU A 70 -2.79 1.49 4.18
N GLN A 71 -2.78 2.78 4.50
CA GLN A 71 -2.20 3.79 3.61
C GLN A 71 -0.70 3.60 3.41
N MET A 72 0.04 3.24 4.45
CA MET A 72 1.46 2.89 4.37
C MET A 72 1.69 1.68 3.45
N PHE A 73 0.87 0.63 3.57
CA PHE A 73 0.95 -0.54 2.70
C PHE A 73 0.70 -0.19 1.24
N LEU A 74 -0.36 0.57 0.97
CA LEU A 74 -0.68 1.01 -0.38
C LEU A 74 0.43 1.89 -0.97
N TYR A 75 1.08 2.72 -0.15
CA TYR A 75 2.24 3.50 -0.59
C TYR A 75 3.40 2.59 -1.02
N ILE A 76 3.75 1.61 -0.19
CA ILE A 76 4.81 0.64 -0.48
C ILE A 76 4.49 -0.18 -1.73
N LEU A 77 3.24 -0.59 -1.91
CA LEU A 77 2.84 -1.47 -3.01
C LEU A 77 2.60 -0.74 -4.33
N LEU A 78 2.16 0.50 -4.32
CA LEU A 78 1.74 1.21 -5.53
C LEU A 78 2.65 2.39 -5.89
N VAL A 79 3.13 3.14 -4.90
CA VAL A 79 3.92 4.36 -5.15
C VAL A 79 5.40 4.02 -5.31
N MET A 80 5.99 3.31 -4.35
CA MET A 80 7.41 2.93 -4.42
C MET A 80 7.78 2.17 -5.69
N PRO A 81 7.03 1.15 -6.15
CA PRO A 81 7.40 0.40 -7.35
C PRO A 81 7.45 1.26 -8.60
N LYS A 82 6.54 2.22 -8.73
CA LYS A 82 6.55 3.15 -9.88
C LYS A 82 7.83 3.99 -9.90
N GLU A 83 8.25 4.50 -8.75
CA GLU A 83 9.46 5.33 -8.65
C GLU A 83 10.75 4.51 -8.83
N ILE A 84 10.74 3.29 -8.31
CA ILE A 84 11.88 2.39 -8.27
C ILE A 84 12.06 1.62 -9.59
N LEU A 85 11.01 0.91 -10.01
CA LEU A 85 11.13 -0.04 -11.13
C LEU A 85 11.01 0.63 -12.50
N LYS A 86 10.24 1.71 -12.62
CA LYS A 86 9.95 2.44 -13.86
C LYS A 86 9.49 1.53 -15.02
N ASP A 87 8.96 0.34 -14.70
CA ASP A 87 8.55 -0.69 -15.64
C ASP A 87 7.10 -0.46 -16.06
N LYS A 88 6.91 -0.01 -17.31
CA LYS A 88 5.58 0.28 -17.85
C LYS A 88 4.74 -0.98 -18.09
N GLN A 89 5.38 -2.08 -18.49
CA GLN A 89 4.68 -3.35 -18.73
C GLN A 89 4.08 -3.86 -17.41
N PHE A 90 4.90 -3.90 -16.36
CA PHE A 90 4.45 -4.30 -15.02
C PHE A 90 3.29 -3.41 -14.50
N GLN A 91 3.37 -2.08 -14.72
CA GLN A 91 2.30 -1.17 -14.33
C GLN A 91 0.99 -1.44 -15.08
N ASN A 92 1.06 -1.79 -16.38
CA ASN A 92 -0.11 -2.17 -17.16
C ASN A 92 -0.71 -3.50 -16.70
N GLU A 93 0.12 -4.49 -16.41
CA GLU A 93 -0.32 -5.78 -15.85
C GLU A 93 -1.04 -5.61 -14.51
N LEU A 94 -0.51 -4.76 -13.62
CA LEU A 94 -1.18 -4.42 -12.36
C LEU A 94 -2.53 -3.73 -12.62
N ASN A 95 -2.60 -2.82 -13.57
CA ASN A 95 -3.85 -2.14 -13.91
C ASN A 95 -4.93 -3.15 -14.36
N GLU A 96 -4.59 -4.09 -15.23
CA GLU A 96 -5.54 -5.11 -15.69
C GLU A 96 -6.01 -6.03 -14.55
N LYS A 97 -5.11 -6.41 -13.64
CA LYS A 97 -5.48 -7.16 -12.44
C LYS A 97 -6.39 -6.38 -11.50
N MET A 98 -6.20 -5.08 -11.38
CA MET A 98 -7.05 -4.23 -10.53
C MET A 98 -8.46 -4.01 -11.09
N LYS A 99 -8.66 -4.10 -12.41
CA LYS A 99 -9.97 -3.92 -13.05
C LYS A 99 -11.01 -4.99 -12.69
N ILE A 100 -10.59 -6.13 -12.16
CA ILE A 100 -11.51 -7.17 -11.69
C ILE A 100 -12.22 -6.82 -10.37
N LEU A 101 -11.72 -5.80 -9.65
CA LEU A 101 -12.28 -5.36 -8.38
C LEU A 101 -13.59 -4.61 -8.58
N ASP A 102 -14.44 -4.64 -7.58
CA ASP A 102 -15.64 -3.80 -7.60
C ASP A 102 -15.34 -2.40 -7.08
N PHE A 103 -15.72 -1.40 -7.86
CA PHE A 103 -15.52 0.01 -7.56
C PHE A 103 -16.53 0.88 -8.30
N SER A 104 -16.79 2.07 -7.77
CA SER A 104 -17.44 3.15 -8.49
C SER A 104 -16.43 4.22 -8.90
N ILE A 105 -16.72 4.94 -9.98
CA ILE A 105 -15.87 6.00 -10.50
C ILE A 105 -16.68 7.21 -10.92
N GLU A 106 -16.16 8.40 -10.56
CA GLU A 106 -16.57 9.69 -11.10
C GLU A 106 -15.32 10.37 -11.67
N SER A 107 -15.27 10.61 -12.99
CA SER A 107 -14.09 11.21 -13.63
C SER A 107 -14.49 12.38 -14.55
N THR A 108 -13.72 13.45 -14.48
CA THR A 108 -13.75 14.56 -15.45
C THR A 108 -12.61 14.48 -16.46
N TYR A 109 -11.77 13.44 -16.40
CA TYR A 109 -10.77 13.20 -17.44
C TYR A 109 -11.47 12.71 -18.71
N PRO A 110 -11.05 13.22 -19.89
CA PRO A 110 -11.64 12.80 -21.15
C PRO A 110 -11.59 11.27 -21.31
N GLU A 111 -12.73 10.70 -21.77
CA GLU A 111 -12.85 9.28 -22.11
C GLU A 111 -12.65 8.29 -20.95
N GLU A 112 -12.45 8.74 -19.69
CA GLU A 112 -12.35 7.85 -18.55
C GLU A 112 -13.71 7.46 -17.97
N ASN A 113 -13.95 6.16 -17.90
CA ASN A 113 -15.10 5.51 -17.28
C ASN A 113 -14.65 4.22 -16.57
N LYS A 114 -15.60 3.41 -16.07
CA LYS A 114 -15.30 2.16 -15.35
C LYS A 114 -14.50 1.16 -16.21
N GLU A 115 -14.64 1.18 -17.51
CA GLU A 115 -14.02 0.19 -18.42
C GLU A 115 -12.58 0.55 -18.80
N ASN A 116 -12.32 1.85 -19.04
CA ASN A 116 -11.06 2.32 -19.62
C ASN A 116 -10.17 3.12 -18.66
N VAL A 117 -10.59 3.33 -17.40
CA VAL A 117 -9.78 4.02 -16.40
C VAL A 117 -8.47 3.29 -16.11
N ASN A 118 -7.39 4.04 -15.96
CA ASN A 118 -6.16 3.50 -15.42
C ASN A 118 -6.20 3.52 -13.89
N LEU A 119 -6.79 2.48 -13.28
CA LEU A 119 -6.97 2.34 -11.83
C LEU A 119 -5.64 2.45 -11.08
N TYR A 120 -4.61 1.72 -11.53
CA TYR A 120 -3.29 1.76 -10.93
C TYR A 120 -2.76 3.19 -10.84
N LYS A 121 -2.80 3.94 -11.94
CA LYS A 121 -2.34 5.33 -11.99
C LYS A 121 -3.14 6.25 -11.07
N ARG A 122 -4.48 6.17 -11.10
CA ARG A 122 -5.35 7.06 -10.35
C ARG A 122 -5.25 6.83 -8.84
N ILE A 123 -5.31 5.56 -8.42
CA ILE A 123 -5.18 5.19 -7.00
C ILE A 123 -3.78 5.53 -6.48
N ARG A 124 -2.72 5.19 -7.23
CA ARG A 124 -1.35 5.56 -6.86
C ARG A 124 -1.17 7.07 -6.66
N ASN A 125 -1.70 7.88 -7.58
CA ASN A 125 -1.61 9.33 -7.47
C ASN A 125 -2.35 9.85 -6.24
N ALA A 126 -3.54 9.32 -5.95
CA ALA A 126 -4.30 9.67 -4.76
C ALA A 126 -3.49 9.37 -3.49
N ILE A 127 -2.87 8.19 -3.41
CA ILE A 127 -2.04 7.78 -2.27
C ILE A 127 -0.79 8.66 -2.14
N ALA A 128 -0.07 8.91 -3.24
CA ALA A 128 1.14 9.73 -3.25
C ALA A 128 0.88 11.18 -2.77
N HIS A 129 -0.34 11.67 -2.94
CA HIS A 129 -0.76 13.01 -2.52
C HIS A 129 -1.64 13.02 -1.26
N SER A 130 -1.71 11.89 -0.52
CA SER A 130 -2.51 11.75 0.71
C SER A 130 -3.99 12.12 0.52
N ARG A 131 -4.58 11.74 -0.63
CA ARG A 131 -5.97 12.02 -0.98
C ARG A 131 -6.83 10.76 -0.92
N CYS A 132 -6.75 10.08 0.24
CA CYS A 132 -7.54 8.90 0.56
C CYS A 132 -8.48 9.25 1.70
N PHE A 133 -9.78 9.06 1.51
CA PHE A 133 -10.82 9.40 2.46
C PHE A 133 -11.58 8.13 2.86
N TYR A 134 -11.85 7.99 4.15
CA TYR A 134 -12.52 6.82 4.70
C TYR A 134 -13.92 7.23 5.15
N THR A 135 -14.93 6.49 4.71
CA THR A 135 -16.34 6.73 5.07
C THR A 135 -17.00 5.44 5.55
N LEU A 136 -17.95 5.60 6.46
CA LEU A 136 -18.83 4.50 6.90
C LEU A 136 -20.24 4.81 6.39
N GLU A 137 -20.80 3.93 5.57
CA GLU A 137 -22.13 4.07 4.97
C GLU A 137 -22.87 2.75 5.12
N ASN A 138 -24.03 2.76 5.80
CA ASN A 138 -24.83 1.56 6.04
C ASN A 138 -24.00 0.39 6.64
N ASP A 139 -23.17 0.69 7.65
CA ASP A 139 -22.26 -0.25 8.32
C ASP A 139 -21.16 -0.86 7.42
N ILE A 140 -20.94 -0.32 6.22
CA ILE A 140 -19.88 -0.72 5.30
C ILE A 140 -18.85 0.39 5.24
N TYR A 141 -17.57 0.02 5.45
CA TYR A 141 -16.44 0.95 5.27
C TYR A 141 -16.02 1.05 3.82
N TYR A 142 -15.87 2.28 3.36
CA TYR A 142 -15.37 2.62 2.02
C TYR A 142 -14.10 3.43 2.09
N VAL A 143 -13.29 3.27 1.06
CA VAL A 143 -12.13 4.13 0.78
C VAL A 143 -12.40 4.86 -0.54
N GLN A 144 -12.30 6.19 -0.53
CA GLN A 144 -12.36 7.03 -1.72
C GLN A 144 -10.97 7.57 -2.03
N PHE A 145 -10.50 7.29 -3.23
CA PHE A 145 -9.23 7.79 -3.78
C PHE A 145 -9.53 8.95 -4.72
N GLU A 146 -8.85 10.10 -4.52
CA GLU A 146 -9.00 11.26 -5.41
C GLU A 146 -7.70 11.60 -6.14
N ASP A 147 -7.69 11.48 -7.45
CA ASP A 147 -6.62 11.99 -8.32
C ASP A 147 -7.03 13.32 -8.96
N LYS A 148 -6.31 14.39 -8.61
CA LYS A 148 -6.57 15.75 -9.08
C LYS A 148 -5.37 16.26 -9.88
N LYS A 149 -5.63 16.82 -11.06
CA LYS A 149 -4.62 17.46 -11.91
C LYS A 149 -5.14 18.79 -12.43
N ILE A 150 -4.25 19.76 -12.55
CA ILE A 150 -4.49 21.00 -13.30
C ILE A 150 -3.57 20.99 -14.51
N GLU A 151 -4.11 21.15 -15.69
CA GLU A 151 -3.37 21.18 -16.94
C GLU A 151 -4.00 22.21 -17.87
N ASN A 152 -3.20 23.19 -18.35
CA ASN A 152 -3.68 24.28 -19.19
C ASN A 152 -4.94 24.97 -18.64
N ASP A 153 -4.93 25.30 -17.32
CA ASP A 153 -6.04 25.90 -16.57
C ASP A 153 -7.32 25.03 -16.46
N VAL A 154 -7.31 23.82 -16.98
CA VAL A 154 -8.39 22.85 -16.84
C VAL A 154 -8.14 21.99 -15.60
N LYS A 155 -9.16 21.89 -14.74
CA LYS A 155 -9.14 21.04 -13.55
C LYS A 155 -9.73 19.67 -13.87
N TYR A 156 -8.91 18.65 -13.75
CA TYR A 156 -9.34 17.25 -13.86
C TYR A 156 -9.43 16.63 -12.46
N ASN A 157 -10.45 15.81 -12.26
CA ASN A 157 -10.65 15.05 -11.03
C ASN A 157 -11.13 13.64 -11.38
N CYS A 158 -10.58 12.64 -10.68
CA CYS A 158 -11.06 11.28 -10.73
C CYS A 158 -11.23 10.79 -9.30
N LYS A 159 -12.44 10.39 -8.94
CA LYS A 159 -12.77 9.76 -7.65
C LYS A 159 -13.08 8.30 -7.89
N ILE A 160 -12.40 7.43 -7.18
CA ILE A 160 -12.62 5.99 -7.19
C ILE A 160 -13.02 5.59 -5.78
N LYS A 161 -14.17 4.96 -5.61
CA LYS A 161 -14.67 4.51 -4.31
C LYS A 161 -14.79 3.00 -4.31
N MET A 162 -14.22 2.36 -3.31
CA MET A 162 -14.21 0.91 -3.09
C MET A 162 -14.62 0.57 -1.65
N GLU A 163 -15.28 -0.57 -1.45
CA GLU A 163 -15.35 -1.15 -0.11
C GLU A 163 -13.95 -1.49 0.40
N ILE A 164 -13.79 -1.44 1.73
CA ILE A 164 -12.52 -1.82 2.38
C ILE A 164 -12.13 -3.27 2.07
N SER A 165 -13.10 -4.17 1.89
CA SER A 165 -12.91 -5.54 1.45
C SER A 165 -12.25 -5.63 0.07
N GLN A 166 -12.66 -4.80 -0.88
CA GLN A 166 -12.08 -4.72 -2.23
C GLN A 166 -10.67 -4.14 -2.19
N VAL A 167 -10.40 -3.17 -1.29
CA VAL A 167 -9.04 -2.66 -1.06
C VAL A 167 -8.13 -3.76 -0.50
N GLY A 168 -8.66 -4.62 0.39
CA GLY A 168 -7.94 -5.80 0.87
C GLY A 168 -7.59 -6.79 -0.25
N LEU A 169 -8.53 -7.08 -1.16
CA LEU A 169 -8.27 -7.92 -2.34
C LEU A 169 -7.23 -7.27 -3.27
N MET A 170 -7.34 -5.96 -3.52
CA MET A 170 -6.35 -5.20 -4.27
C MET A 170 -4.95 -5.34 -3.67
N PHE A 171 -4.85 -5.21 -2.35
CA PHE A 171 -3.60 -5.38 -1.63
C PHE A 171 -2.96 -6.74 -1.92
N LEU A 172 -3.73 -7.83 -1.77
CA LEU A 172 -3.23 -9.20 -1.97
C LEU A 172 -2.79 -9.44 -3.41
N GLU A 173 -3.55 -8.99 -4.40
CA GLU A 173 -3.22 -9.15 -5.82
C GLU A 173 -1.97 -8.36 -6.22
N VAL A 174 -1.84 -7.12 -5.74
CA VAL A 174 -0.66 -6.29 -6.02
C VAL A 174 0.56 -6.86 -5.34
N GLN A 175 0.46 -7.28 -4.06
CA GLN A 175 1.55 -7.91 -3.32
C GLN A 175 2.05 -9.17 -4.03
N LYS A 176 1.13 -10.07 -4.41
CA LYS A 176 1.45 -11.31 -5.16
C LYS A 176 2.19 -10.98 -6.46
N SER A 177 1.66 -10.06 -7.25
CA SER A 177 2.26 -9.66 -8.54
C SER A 177 3.66 -9.07 -8.35
N MET A 178 3.86 -8.29 -7.30
CA MET A 178 5.15 -7.70 -6.96
C MET A 178 6.18 -8.76 -6.57
N MET A 179 5.79 -9.72 -5.75
CA MET A 179 6.67 -10.84 -5.35
C MET A 179 7.05 -11.70 -6.55
N GLU A 180 6.11 -12.02 -7.45
CA GLU A 180 6.38 -12.75 -8.68
C GLU A 180 7.37 -11.99 -9.59
N PHE A 181 7.17 -10.68 -9.75
CA PHE A 181 8.06 -9.83 -10.55
C PHE A 181 9.49 -9.79 -9.98
N LEU A 182 9.64 -9.58 -8.67
CA LEU A 182 10.94 -9.56 -8.01
C LEU A 182 11.66 -10.91 -8.10
N ASN A 183 10.95 -12.01 -7.83
CA ASN A 183 11.51 -13.35 -7.94
C ASN A 183 12.01 -13.66 -9.37
N ASN A 184 11.26 -13.25 -10.39
CA ASN A 184 11.67 -13.41 -11.78
C ASN A 184 12.93 -12.61 -12.11
N LYS A 185 13.09 -11.41 -11.56
CA LYS A 185 14.30 -10.60 -11.74
C LYS A 185 15.50 -11.20 -11.01
N ILE A 186 15.34 -11.63 -9.77
CA ILE A 186 16.39 -12.27 -8.98
C ILE A 186 16.87 -13.55 -9.71
N ASN A 187 15.96 -14.39 -10.15
CA ASN A 187 16.30 -15.63 -10.86
C ASN A 187 17.02 -15.39 -12.19
N LYS A 188 16.72 -14.31 -12.90
CA LYS A 188 17.47 -13.93 -14.12
C LYS A 188 18.90 -13.52 -13.82
N ARG A 189 19.15 -12.83 -12.68
CA ARG A 189 20.50 -12.42 -12.27
C ARG A 189 21.39 -13.58 -11.85
N LEU A 190 20.80 -14.59 -11.17
CA LEU A 190 21.54 -15.76 -10.71
C LEU A 190 21.96 -16.70 -11.86
N LYS A 191 21.45 -16.50 -13.08
CA LYS A 191 21.76 -17.29 -14.29
C LYS A 191 22.83 -16.64 -15.17
N HIS A 192 23.26 -15.44 -14.85
CA HIS A 192 24.35 -14.70 -15.51
C HIS A 192 25.52 -14.46 -14.57
#